data_e8d058db04f88d5f54ee52a1b7fc8fbd
#
_entry.id   e8d058db04f88d5f54ee52a1b7fc8fbd
#
_cell.length_a   1.000
_cell.length_b   1.000
_cell.length_c   1.000
_cell.angle_alpha   90.00
_cell.angle_beta   90.00
_cell.angle_gamma   90.00
#
_symmetry.space_group_name_H-M   'P 1'
#
loop_
_entity.id
_entity.type
_entity.pdbx_description
1 polymer ?
#
loop_
_entity_poly.entity_id
_entity_poly.type
_entity_poly.pdbx_seq_one_letter_code
_entity_poly.pdbx_strand_id
1 'polypeptide(L)'
;MAKNTFLKGLFAVGLIGLTACSVTPQEYADETPTMDMKTYFNGPIQAWGLFQNYREKVIKRFHVSMTGKWKDDKGTLDEHFTYSDGTTQRRVWNLVRIDANNYTGTADDVVGEARGVAYGHALRWQYTMALEVDDDTYHVQFDDWMYLIDENTVINRSVMSKFGVDVGEVILVFIKPQAVNTTNETRGPFRTPEIQNISQITSAIL
;
A
#
# COMPACT_ATOMS: atom_id res chain seq x y z
N MET A 1 52.73 54.20 -10.64
CA MET A 1 51.36 54.18 -10.17
C MET A 1 50.62 53.10 -10.95
N ALA A 2 50.47 51.86 -10.39
CA ALA A 2 49.81 50.75 -11.04
C ALA A 2 48.46 50.53 -10.34
N LYS A 3 47.37 50.67 -11.10
CA LYS A 3 46.02 50.43 -10.62
C LYS A 3 45.69 48.93 -10.77
N ASN A 4 45.56 48.19 -9.67
CA ASN A 4 45.03 46.83 -9.64
C ASN A 4 43.49 46.85 -9.72
N THR A 5 42.94 46.32 -10.81
CA THR A 5 41.51 46.11 -10.99
C THR A 5 41.21 44.69 -10.52
N PHE A 6 40.56 44.55 -9.35
CA PHE A 6 40.05 43.27 -8.85
C PHE A 6 38.74 42.90 -9.58
N LEU A 7 38.81 41.88 -10.41
CA LEU A 7 37.65 41.29 -11.10
C LEU A 7 36.90 40.36 -10.12
N LYS A 8 35.74 40.81 -9.59
CA LYS A 8 34.85 39.99 -8.76
C LYS A 8 34.07 39.05 -9.67
N GLY A 9 34.50 37.80 -9.75
CA GLY A 9 33.76 36.75 -10.39
C GLY A 9 32.58 36.33 -9.50
N LEU A 10 31.36 36.60 -9.96
CA LEU A 10 30.11 36.15 -9.32
C LEU A 10 29.84 34.71 -9.74
N PHE A 11 30.10 33.74 -8.88
CA PHE A 11 29.72 32.35 -9.08
C PHE A 11 28.22 32.21 -8.78
N ALA A 12 27.37 32.15 -9.81
CA ALA A 12 25.98 31.76 -9.69
C ALA A 12 25.91 30.23 -9.58
N VAL A 13 25.74 29.70 -8.37
CA VAL A 13 25.43 28.28 -8.14
C VAL A 13 23.96 28.08 -8.48
N GLY A 14 23.71 27.53 -9.67
CA GLY A 14 22.36 27.10 -10.07
C GLY A 14 21.93 25.90 -9.21
N LEU A 15 20.95 26.09 -8.32
CA LEU A 15 20.24 25.01 -7.66
C LEU A 15 19.44 24.27 -8.73
N ILE A 16 19.95 23.14 -9.23
CA ILE A 16 19.18 22.18 -10.02
C ILE A 16 18.28 21.47 -9.00
N GLY A 17 17.01 21.86 -8.96
CA GLY A 17 15.98 21.16 -8.18
C GLY A 17 15.82 19.73 -8.74
N LEU A 18 16.31 18.75 -8.00
CA LEU A 18 15.97 17.33 -8.25
C LEU A 18 14.48 17.15 -7.92
N THR A 19 13.62 17.31 -8.90
CA THR A 19 12.24 16.84 -8.79
C THR A 19 12.28 15.32 -8.75
N ALA A 20 12.14 14.73 -7.56
CA ALA A 20 11.93 13.30 -7.42
C ALA A 20 10.59 12.98 -8.11
N CYS A 21 10.65 12.32 -9.28
CA CYS A 21 9.49 11.75 -9.95
C CYS A 21 9.02 10.55 -9.12
N SER A 22 8.07 10.75 -8.20
CA SER A 22 7.36 9.64 -7.58
C SER A 22 6.06 9.40 -8.35
N VAL A 23 5.74 8.12 -8.58
CA VAL A 23 4.49 7.70 -9.24
C VAL A 23 3.28 8.19 -8.45
N THR A 24 2.22 8.56 -9.16
CA THR A 24 0.93 8.98 -8.58
C THR A 24 -0.17 8.00 -9.00
N PRO A 25 -1.25 7.84 -8.21
CA PRO A 25 -2.36 6.96 -8.59
C PRO A 25 -2.97 7.30 -9.94
N GLN A 26 -3.00 8.59 -10.32
CA GLN A 26 -3.56 9.07 -11.57
C GLN A 26 -2.88 8.50 -12.82
N GLU A 27 -1.61 8.08 -12.70
CA GLU A 27 -0.87 7.45 -13.82
C GLU A 27 -1.45 6.10 -14.23
N TYR A 28 -2.25 5.47 -13.36
CA TYR A 28 -2.93 4.18 -13.61
C TYR A 28 -4.38 4.36 -14.10
N ALA A 29 -4.84 5.58 -14.43
CA ALA A 29 -6.26 5.86 -14.68
C ALA A 29 -6.90 5.02 -15.80
N ASP A 30 -6.14 4.67 -16.83
CA ASP A 30 -6.60 3.91 -17.99
C ASP A 30 -6.37 2.39 -17.85
N GLU A 31 -5.85 1.93 -16.69
CA GLU A 31 -5.53 0.53 -16.49
C GLU A 31 -6.66 -0.26 -15.82
N THR A 32 -6.71 -1.56 -16.10
CA THR A 32 -7.71 -2.50 -15.58
C THR A 32 -7.04 -3.72 -14.94
N PRO A 33 -7.75 -4.40 -14.00
CA PRO A 33 -9.09 -4.13 -13.48
C PRO A 33 -9.14 -2.86 -12.64
N THR A 34 -10.32 -2.22 -12.49
CA THR A 34 -10.45 -0.99 -11.71
C THR A 34 -10.63 -1.27 -10.21
N MET A 35 -9.77 -0.70 -9.39
CA MET A 35 -9.82 -0.78 -7.94
C MET A 35 -10.92 0.11 -7.38
N ASP A 36 -11.93 -0.49 -6.77
CA ASP A 36 -12.95 0.18 -5.97
C ASP A 36 -12.90 -0.38 -4.56
N MET A 37 -12.51 0.45 -3.60
CA MET A 37 -12.34 0.04 -2.21
C MET A 37 -13.63 -0.54 -1.61
N LYS A 38 -14.79 0.04 -1.94
CA LYS A 38 -16.09 -0.44 -1.47
C LYS A 38 -16.42 -1.82 -2.01
N THR A 39 -16.11 -2.10 -3.27
CA THR A 39 -16.35 -3.40 -3.89
C THR A 39 -15.37 -4.44 -3.39
N TYR A 40 -14.08 -4.09 -3.34
CA TYR A 40 -13.07 -5.05 -2.93
C TYR A 40 -13.16 -5.37 -1.43
N PHE A 41 -13.18 -4.37 -0.56
CA PHE A 41 -13.24 -4.55 0.89
C PHE A 41 -14.67 -4.71 1.41
N ASN A 42 -15.51 -5.48 0.72
CA ASN A 42 -16.85 -5.88 1.17
C ASN A 42 -16.94 -7.40 1.27
N GLY A 43 -17.42 -7.89 2.43
CA GLY A 43 -17.46 -9.30 2.75
C GLY A 43 -16.18 -9.82 3.41
N PRO A 44 -15.97 -11.15 3.45
CA PRO A 44 -14.80 -11.77 4.06
C PRO A 44 -13.56 -11.64 3.17
N ILE A 45 -12.40 -11.39 3.78
CA ILE A 45 -11.09 -11.30 3.13
C ILE A 45 -10.06 -11.96 4.04
N GLN A 46 -9.09 -12.64 3.45
CA GLN A 46 -7.92 -13.16 4.16
C GLN A 46 -6.68 -12.44 3.64
N ALA A 47 -5.72 -12.16 4.52
CA ALA A 47 -4.44 -11.61 4.09
C ALA A 47 -3.28 -12.27 4.82
N TRP A 48 -2.17 -12.36 4.12
CA TRP A 48 -0.89 -12.83 4.68
C TRP A 48 0.16 -11.76 4.42
N GLY A 49 0.95 -11.47 5.44
CA GLY A 49 1.93 -10.43 5.34
C GLY A 49 3.16 -10.64 6.19
N LEU A 50 4.12 -9.77 5.95
CA LEU A 50 5.36 -9.72 6.68
C LEU A 50 5.80 -8.26 6.91
N PHE A 51 6.52 -8.05 8.02
CA PHE A 51 7.25 -6.82 8.30
C PHE A 51 8.72 -7.03 8.00
N GLN A 52 9.31 -6.07 7.28
CA GLN A 52 10.75 -5.94 7.09
C GLN A 52 11.24 -4.67 7.78
N ASN A 53 12.43 -4.75 8.41
CA ASN A 53 13.10 -3.56 8.90
C ASN A 53 13.86 -2.85 7.76
N TYR A 54 14.49 -1.71 8.07
CA TYR A 54 15.28 -0.92 7.11
C TYR A 54 16.45 -1.68 6.45
N ARG A 55 16.78 -2.90 6.91
CA ARG A 55 17.77 -3.81 6.31
C ARG A 55 17.12 -4.93 5.50
N GLU A 56 15.85 -4.79 5.17
CA GLU A 56 15.06 -5.80 4.44
C GLU A 56 14.94 -7.16 5.16
N LYS A 57 15.36 -7.23 6.45
CA LYS A 57 15.22 -8.44 7.23
C LYS A 57 13.77 -8.60 7.67
N VAL A 58 13.16 -9.74 7.34
CA VAL A 58 11.84 -10.10 7.87
C VAL A 58 11.94 -10.28 9.39
N ILE A 59 11.22 -9.44 10.13
CA ILE A 59 11.19 -9.42 11.59
C ILE A 59 9.91 -10.02 12.16
N LYS A 60 8.81 -10.01 11.41
CA LYS A 60 7.52 -10.56 11.83
C LYS A 60 6.70 -11.00 10.60
N ARG A 61 5.97 -12.09 10.73
CA ARG A 61 4.98 -12.55 9.75
C ARG A 61 3.63 -12.55 10.43
N PHE A 62 2.57 -12.41 9.66
CA PHE A 62 1.22 -12.38 10.20
C PHE A 62 0.18 -12.82 9.18
N HIS A 63 -0.95 -13.22 9.71
CA HIS A 63 -2.18 -13.49 8.99
C HIS A 63 -3.27 -12.55 9.50
N VAL A 64 -4.15 -12.09 8.62
CA VAL A 64 -5.28 -11.24 8.99
C VAL A 64 -6.56 -11.83 8.41
N SER A 65 -7.52 -12.08 9.29
CA SER A 65 -8.89 -12.36 8.89
C SER A 65 -9.70 -11.07 8.97
N MET A 66 -10.37 -10.72 7.88
CA MET A 66 -11.08 -9.44 7.78
C MET A 66 -12.53 -9.63 7.37
N THR A 67 -13.38 -8.71 7.80
CA THR A 67 -14.74 -8.60 7.32
C THR A 67 -15.10 -7.15 7.06
N GLY A 68 -15.32 -6.84 5.79
CA GLY A 68 -15.82 -5.53 5.36
C GLY A 68 -17.34 -5.48 5.28
N LYS A 69 -17.93 -4.35 5.65
CA LYS A 69 -19.35 -4.08 5.50
C LYS A 69 -19.54 -2.65 5.04
N TRP A 70 -20.30 -2.46 3.97
CA TRP A 70 -20.59 -1.14 3.42
C TRP A 70 -22.09 -0.88 3.40
N LYS A 71 -22.48 0.33 3.78
CA LYS A 71 -23.83 0.87 3.59
C LYS A 71 -23.67 2.27 3.00
N ASP A 72 -24.22 2.45 1.81
CA ASP A 72 -24.05 3.66 1.01
C ASP A 72 -22.54 3.96 0.86
N ASP A 73 -22.07 5.15 1.20
CA ASP A 73 -20.67 5.55 1.11
C ASP A 73 -19.88 5.39 2.44
N LYS A 74 -20.44 4.66 3.40
CA LYS A 74 -19.79 4.37 4.68
C LYS A 74 -19.52 2.88 4.83
N GLY A 75 -18.31 2.54 5.24
CA GLY A 75 -17.88 1.17 5.45
C GLY A 75 -17.20 0.96 6.79
N THR A 76 -17.17 -0.29 7.22
CA THR A 76 -16.30 -0.77 8.29
C THR A 76 -15.47 -1.92 7.77
N LEU A 77 -14.19 -2.00 8.16
CA LEU A 77 -13.34 -3.15 7.92
C LEU A 77 -12.80 -3.62 9.27
N ASP A 78 -13.25 -4.77 9.71
CA ASP A 78 -12.88 -5.38 10.99
C ASP A 78 -11.76 -6.39 10.72
N GLU A 79 -10.58 -6.15 11.26
CA GLU A 79 -9.34 -6.86 11.01
C GLU A 79 -8.88 -7.59 12.28
N HIS A 80 -8.65 -8.89 12.18
CA HIS A 80 -8.11 -9.74 13.24
C HIS A 80 -6.76 -10.29 12.83
N PHE A 81 -5.70 -9.76 13.44
CA PHE A 81 -4.31 -10.15 13.19
C PHE A 81 -3.90 -11.32 14.08
N THR A 82 -3.16 -12.24 13.50
CA THR A 82 -2.43 -13.30 14.22
C THR A 82 -0.97 -13.26 13.77
N TYR A 83 -0.09 -12.97 14.70
CA TYR A 83 1.35 -12.84 14.44
C TYR A 83 2.10 -14.14 14.63
N SER A 84 3.29 -14.26 14.00
CA SER A 84 4.15 -15.45 14.07
C SER A 84 4.70 -15.77 15.46
N ASP A 85 4.63 -14.84 16.40
CA ASP A 85 4.96 -15.03 17.82
C ASP A 85 3.74 -15.45 18.66
N GLY A 86 2.58 -15.67 18.04
CA GLY A 86 1.34 -16.05 18.70
C GLY A 86 0.53 -14.89 19.28
N THR A 87 1.02 -13.66 19.22
CA THR A 87 0.26 -12.48 19.63
C THR A 87 -0.85 -12.17 18.64
N THR A 88 -1.90 -11.50 19.12
CA THR A 88 -3.05 -11.09 18.29
C THR A 88 -3.34 -9.61 18.47
N GLN A 89 -3.97 -9.02 17.46
CA GLN A 89 -4.44 -7.63 17.50
C GLN A 89 -5.76 -7.54 16.73
N ARG A 90 -6.60 -6.61 17.10
CA ARG A 90 -7.79 -6.24 16.34
C ARG A 90 -7.75 -4.77 15.98
N ARG A 91 -8.11 -4.44 14.75
CA ARG A 91 -8.32 -3.07 14.28
C ARG A 91 -9.64 -2.98 13.56
N VAL A 92 -10.36 -1.88 13.77
CA VAL A 92 -11.58 -1.59 13.02
C VAL A 92 -11.41 -0.24 12.32
N TRP A 93 -11.39 -0.29 11.00
CA TRP A 93 -11.47 0.91 10.20
C TRP A 93 -12.91 1.36 10.04
N ASN A 94 -13.15 2.65 10.20
CA ASN A 94 -14.35 3.33 9.75
C ASN A 94 -14.01 4.08 8.47
N LEU A 95 -14.58 3.66 7.36
CA LEU A 95 -14.24 4.11 6.02
C LEU A 95 -15.35 4.98 5.45
N VAL A 96 -14.99 5.99 4.67
CA VAL A 96 -15.92 6.85 3.94
C VAL A 96 -15.44 7.01 2.50
N ARG A 97 -16.33 6.75 1.54
CA ARG A 97 -16.12 7.11 0.15
C ARG A 97 -16.56 8.56 -0.04
N ILE A 98 -15.64 9.42 -0.43
CA ILE A 98 -15.90 10.86 -0.65
C ILE A 98 -16.46 11.09 -2.06
N ASP A 99 -15.85 10.44 -3.04
CA ASP A 99 -16.26 10.46 -4.45
C ASP A 99 -15.80 9.19 -5.18
N ALA A 100 -15.75 9.21 -6.50
CA ALA A 100 -15.37 8.05 -7.32
C ALA A 100 -13.96 7.52 -7.02
N ASN A 101 -13.03 8.40 -6.65
CA ASN A 101 -11.63 8.07 -6.52
C ASN A 101 -11.07 8.29 -5.10
N ASN A 102 -11.78 9.06 -4.26
CA ASN A 102 -11.26 9.51 -2.97
C ASN A 102 -11.99 8.84 -1.80
N TYR A 103 -11.20 8.42 -0.82
CA TYR A 103 -11.66 7.75 0.40
C TYR A 103 -10.97 8.35 1.62
N THR A 104 -11.64 8.27 2.77
CA THR A 104 -11.03 8.54 4.07
C THR A 104 -11.34 7.42 5.05
N GLY A 105 -10.57 7.36 6.14
CA GLY A 105 -10.79 6.37 7.19
C GLY A 105 -10.17 6.74 8.51
N THR A 106 -10.76 6.19 9.58
CA THR A 106 -10.25 6.32 10.94
C THR A 106 -10.19 4.96 11.62
N ALA A 107 -9.22 4.76 12.52
CA ALA A 107 -9.14 3.63 13.42
C ALA A 107 -8.56 4.10 14.76
N ASP A 108 -8.72 3.30 15.82
CA ASP A 108 -8.33 3.71 17.18
C ASP A 108 -6.82 3.97 17.34
N ASP A 109 -6.00 3.26 16.55
CA ASP A 109 -4.54 3.40 16.52
C ASP A 109 -4.03 4.33 15.40
N VAL A 110 -4.94 5.04 14.70
CA VAL A 110 -4.61 6.00 13.63
C VAL A 110 -4.77 7.43 14.15
N VAL A 111 -3.73 8.23 13.96
CA VAL A 111 -3.69 9.64 14.35
C VAL A 111 -4.39 10.48 13.28
N GLY A 112 -5.54 11.04 13.65
CA GLY A 112 -6.35 11.83 12.72
C GLY A 112 -7.09 10.96 11.71
N GLU A 113 -6.99 11.29 10.43
CA GLU A 113 -7.72 10.67 9.34
C GLU A 113 -6.76 10.15 8.28
N ALA A 114 -6.94 8.90 7.88
CA ALA A 114 -6.27 8.31 6.72
C ALA A 114 -6.92 8.80 5.41
N ARG A 115 -6.14 8.85 4.33
CA ARG A 115 -6.60 9.28 3.02
C ARG A 115 -6.23 8.26 1.94
N GLY A 116 -7.19 7.96 1.08
CA GLY A 116 -7.05 7.03 -0.03
C GLY A 116 -7.38 7.67 -1.36
N VAL A 117 -6.60 7.33 -2.38
CA VAL A 117 -6.84 7.74 -3.77
C VAL A 117 -6.70 6.52 -4.66
N ALA A 118 -7.75 6.19 -5.43
CA ALA A 118 -7.81 5.05 -6.33
C ALA A 118 -7.95 5.48 -7.78
N TYR A 119 -7.10 4.94 -8.66
CA TYR A 119 -7.19 5.09 -10.12
C TYR A 119 -6.72 3.79 -10.78
N GLY A 120 -7.41 3.36 -11.85
CA GLY A 120 -7.13 2.09 -12.49
C GLY A 120 -7.08 0.96 -11.46
N HIS A 121 -6.07 0.12 -11.49
CA HIS A 121 -5.89 -0.99 -10.56
C HIS A 121 -5.20 -0.59 -9.24
N ALA A 122 -4.78 0.68 -9.08
CA ALA A 122 -4.00 1.15 -7.93
C ALA A 122 -4.84 1.94 -6.92
N LEU A 123 -4.59 1.70 -5.64
CA LEU A 123 -5.07 2.49 -4.50
C LEU A 123 -3.88 2.86 -3.63
N ARG A 124 -3.65 4.15 -3.41
CA ARG A 124 -2.70 4.64 -2.42
C ARG A 124 -3.45 5.03 -1.15
N TRP A 125 -3.04 4.50 0.00
CA TRP A 125 -3.64 4.75 1.30
C TRP A 125 -2.59 5.27 2.26
N GLN A 126 -2.77 6.46 2.80
CA GLN A 126 -1.77 7.14 3.62
C GLN A 126 -2.35 7.49 4.99
N TYR A 127 -1.60 7.19 6.06
CA TYR A 127 -2.00 7.47 7.43
C TYR A 127 -0.79 7.53 8.37
N THR A 128 -1.03 8.05 9.57
CA THR A 128 -0.07 8.01 10.68
C THR A 128 -0.63 7.09 11.76
N MET A 129 0.16 6.12 12.17
CA MET A 129 -0.21 5.17 13.23
C MET A 129 0.51 5.51 14.52
N ALA A 130 -0.20 5.45 15.64
CA ALA A 130 0.36 5.47 16.98
C ALA A 130 0.74 4.03 17.38
N LEU A 131 2.03 3.72 17.36
CA LEU A 131 2.56 2.42 17.74
C LEU A 131 3.06 2.45 19.17
N GLU A 132 2.50 1.60 20.00
CA GLU A 132 3.00 1.36 21.37
C GLU A 132 4.19 0.40 21.29
N VAL A 133 5.36 0.86 21.75
CA VAL A 133 6.58 0.06 21.85
C VAL A 133 7.18 0.28 23.22
N ASP A 134 7.19 -0.75 24.03
CA ASP A 134 7.51 -0.69 25.47
C ASP A 134 6.56 0.30 26.17
N ASP A 135 7.09 1.36 26.79
CA ASP A 135 6.30 2.38 27.49
C ASP A 135 6.11 3.67 26.66
N ASP A 136 6.56 3.69 25.40
CA ASP A 136 6.54 4.86 24.52
C ASP A 136 5.57 4.70 23.35
N THR A 137 4.93 5.81 22.95
CA THR A 137 4.10 5.87 21.73
C THR A 137 4.89 6.52 20.60
N TYR A 138 5.00 5.79 19.48
CA TYR A 138 5.67 6.27 18.28
C TYR A 138 4.68 6.56 17.16
N HIS A 139 4.72 7.76 16.63
CA HIS A 139 3.95 8.12 15.44
C HIS A 139 4.76 7.73 14.20
N VAL A 140 4.26 6.75 13.44
CA VAL A 140 4.88 6.23 12.22
C VAL A 140 3.95 6.48 11.05
N GLN A 141 4.49 7.05 9.98
CA GLN A 141 3.76 7.30 8.74
C GLN A 141 3.77 6.04 7.89
N PHE A 142 2.62 5.70 7.32
CA PHE A 142 2.42 4.59 6.41
C PHE A 142 1.98 5.13 5.06
N ASP A 143 2.61 4.64 4.00
CA ASP A 143 2.29 4.92 2.61
C ASP A 143 2.07 3.60 1.89
N ASP A 144 0.80 3.19 1.86
CA ASP A 144 0.37 1.90 1.33
C ASP A 144 0.04 2.04 -0.14
N TRP A 145 0.66 1.22 -0.97
CA TRP A 145 0.29 1.03 -2.36
C TRP A 145 -0.32 -0.35 -2.54
N MET A 146 -1.60 -0.36 -2.89
CA MET A 146 -2.39 -1.57 -3.14
C MET A 146 -2.66 -1.69 -4.63
N TYR A 147 -2.37 -2.87 -5.20
CA TYR A 147 -2.58 -3.15 -6.62
C TYR A 147 -3.54 -4.31 -6.77
N LEU A 148 -4.66 -4.07 -7.44
CA LEU A 148 -5.65 -5.09 -7.78
C LEU A 148 -5.11 -5.92 -8.96
N ILE A 149 -4.73 -7.16 -8.69
CA ILE A 149 -4.13 -8.07 -9.67
C ILE A 149 -5.23 -8.75 -10.50
N ASP A 150 -6.26 -9.20 -9.79
CA ASP A 150 -7.49 -9.77 -10.36
C ASP A 150 -8.67 -9.46 -9.41
N GLU A 151 -9.87 -9.94 -9.71
CA GLU A 151 -11.09 -9.68 -8.94
C GLU A 151 -10.99 -10.09 -7.46
N ASN A 152 -10.05 -10.97 -7.11
CA ASN A 152 -9.92 -11.56 -5.79
C ASN A 152 -8.61 -11.24 -5.08
N THR A 153 -7.60 -10.77 -5.81
CA THR A 153 -6.23 -10.63 -5.30
C THR A 153 -5.76 -9.18 -5.33
N VAL A 154 -5.33 -8.68 -4.17
CA VAL A 154 -4.62 -7.39 -4.05
C VAL A 154 -3.27 -7.62 -3.42
N ILE A 155 -2.23 -7.02 -4.00
CA ILE A 155 -0.90 -6.95 -3.41
C ILE A 155 -0.71 -5.55 -2.84
N ASN A 156 -0.27 -5.48 -1.59
CA ASN A 156 0.06 -4.23 -0.90
C ASN A 156 1.54 -4.17 -0.54
N ARG A 157 2.15 -3.04 -0.81
CA ARG A 157 3.44 -2.63 -0.29
C ARG A 157 3.27 -1.33 0.48
N SER A 158 3.61 -1.34 1.76
CA SER A 158 3.52 -0.19 2.65
C SER A 158 4.91 0.22 3.12
N VAL A 159 5.30 1.45 2.84
CA VAL A 159 6.53 2.02 3.39
C VAL A 159 6.20 2.68 4.72
N MET A 160 6.96 2.31 5.76
CA MET A 160 6.89 2.92 7.08
C MET A 160 8.00 3.94 7.24
N SER A 161 7.66 5.19 7.56
CA SER A 161 8.63 6.25 7.78
C SER A 161 8.42 6.99 9.10
N LYS A 162 9.51 7.48 9.68
CA LYS A 162 9.52 8.31 10.89
C LYS A 162 10.48 9.47 10.70
N PHE A 163 10.00 10.68 10.93
CA PHE A 163 10.79 11.92 10.70
C PHE A 163 11.37 12.03 9.29
N GLY A 164 10.64 11.51 8.27
CA GLY A 164 11.07 11.53 6.87
C GLY A 164 12.13 10.49 6.50
N VAL A 165 12.41 9.52 7.39
CA VAL A 165 13.34 8.41 7.14
C VAL A 165 12.57 7.10 7.12
N ASP A 166 12.79 6.26 6.11
CA ASP A 166 12.18 4.94 6.02
C ASP A 166 12.75 4.02 7.10
N VAL A 167 11.86 3.42 7.90
CA VAL A 167 12.22 2.56 9.02
C VAL A 167 11.88 1.09 8.76
N GLY A 168 11.11 0.81 7.72
CA GLY A 168 10.76 -0.55 7.31
C GLY A 168 9.61 -0.58 6.30
N GLU A 169 9.21 -1.80 5.97
CA GLU A 169 8.14 -2.07 5.02
C GLU A 169 7.20 -3.17 5.52
N VAL A 170 5.96 -3.09 5.06
CA VAL A 170 4.97 -4.16 5.18
C VAL A 170 4.59 -4.62 3.78
N ILE A 171 4.64 -5.92 3.54
CA ILE A 171 4.14 -6.54 2.31
C ILE A 171 2.97 -7.42 2.69
N LEU A 172 1.83 -7.22 2.02
CA LEU A 172 0.60 -7.98 2.19
C LEU A 172 0.06 -8.51 0.87
N VAL A 173 -0.54 -9.69 0.94
CA VAL A 173 -1.41 -10.20 -0.12
C VAL A 173 -2.79 -10.40 0.47
N PHE A 174 -3.79 -9.70 -0.06
CA PHE A 174 -5.20 -9.90 0.29
C PHE A 174 -5.84 -10.84 -0.72
N ILE A 175 -6.67 -11.75 -0.22
CA ILE A 175 -7.39 -12.72 -1.05
C ILE A 175 -8.86 -12.77 -0.60
N LYS A 176 -9.77 -12.52 -1.53
CA LYS A 176 -11.20 -12.79 -1.33
C LYS A 176 -11.47 -14.27 -1.53
N PRO A 177 -12.14 -14.95 -0.59
CA PRO A 177 -12.57 -16.32 -0.81
C PRO A 177 -13.47 -16.38 -2.06
N GLN A 178 -13.11 -17.22 -3.01
CA GLN A 178 -14.01 -17.51 -4.12
C GLN A 178 -15.24 -18.27 -3.58
N ALA A 179 -16.44 -17.89 -4.02
CA ALA A 179 -17.62 -18.72 -3.81
C ALA A 179 -17.34 -20.09 -4.44
N VAL A 180 -17.34 -21.14 -3.64
CA VAL A 180 -17.19 -22.51 -4.16
C VAL A 180 -18.45 -22.81 -4.96
N ASN A 181 -18.41 -22.57 -6.27
CA ASN A 181 -19.40 -23.12 -7.18
C ASN A 181 -19.17 -24.64 -7.20
N THR A 182 -20.04 -25.35 -6.51
CA THR A 182 -20.12 -26.82 -6.51
C THR A 182 -20.70 -27.34 -7.84
N THR A 183 -20.26 -26.83 -8.97
CA THR A 183 -20.38 -27.52 -10.25
C THR A 183 -19.08 -28.28 -10.44
N ASN A 184 -19.19 -29.61 -10.42
CA ASN A 184 -18.10 -30.57 -10.69
C ASN A 184 -17.41 -30.26 -12.02
N GLU A 185 -16.52 -29.33 -12.06
CA GLU A 185 -15.47 -29.28 -13.07
C GLU A 185 -14.23 -29.97 -12.47
N THR A 186 -13.95 -31.14 -12.95
CA THR A 186 -12.70 -31.86 -12.77
C THR A 186 -11.57 -30.93 -13.24
N ARG A 187 -10.97 -30.20 -12.30
CA ARG A 187 -9.79 -29.40 -12.59
C ARG A 187 -8.67 -30.36 -12.92
N GLY A 188 -8.36 -30.46 -14.21
CA GLY A 188 -7.14 -31.08 -14.69
C GLY A 188 -5.91 -30.40 -14.11
N PRO A 189 -4.74 -31.08 -14.16
CA PRO A 189 -3.51 -30.57 -13.56
C PRO A 189 -3.17 -29.20 -14.15
N PHE A 190 -2.66 -28.32 -13.27
CA PHE A 190 -2.20 -26.96 -13.52
C PHE A 190 -1.91 -26.64 -14.97
N ARG A 191 -2.71 -25.80 -15.63
CA ARG A 191 -2.23 -25.11 -16.83
C ARG A 191 -1.24 -24.06 -16.33
N THR A 192 0.03 -24.30 -16.54
CA THR A 192 1.06 -23.26 -16.55
C THR A 192 0.60 -22.21 -17.55
N PRO A 193 0.42 -20.94 -17.18
CA PRO A 193 0.22 -19.91 -18.19
C PRO A 193 1.47 -19.93 -19.07
N GLU A 194 1.27 -20.08 -20.37
CA GLU A 194 2.33 -19.96 -21.35
C GLU A 194 2.86 -18.54 -21.26
N ILE A 195 4.03 -18.37 -20.64
CA ILE A 195 4.72 -17.07 -20.53
C ILE A 195 5.23 -16.76 -21.95
N GLN A 196 4.36 -16.17 -22.75
CA GLN A 196 4.76 -15.55 -24.01
C GLN A 196 5.44 -14.23 -23.68
N ASN A 197 6.77 -14.22 -23.89
CA ASN A 197 7.63 -13.05 -23.90
C ASN A 197 8.26 -12.58 -22.57
N ILE A 198 9.22 -13.34 -22.07
CA ILE A 198 10.20 -12.88 -21.06
C ILE A 198 11.04 -11.68 -21.57
N SER A 199 11.13 -11.47 -22.90
CA SER A 199 11.94 -10.39 -23.49
C SER A 199 11.47 -8.97 -23.15
N GLN A 200 10.21 -8.77 -22.78
CA GLN A 200 9.70 -7.46 -22.38
C GLN A 200 10.05 -7.06 -20.93
N ILE A 201 10.34 -8.04 -20.09
CA ILE A 201 10.74 -7.77 -18.69
C ILE A 201 12.17 -7.24 -18.64
N THR A 202 13.03 -7.70 -19.54
CA THR A 202 14.44 -7.30 -19.56
C THR A 202 14.65 -5.85 -20.04
N SER A 203 13.76 -5.31 -20.87
CA SER A 203 13.87 -3.92 -21.35
C SER A 203 13.35 -2.87 -20.38
N ALA A 204 12.65 -3.28 -19.31
CA ALA A 204 12.15 -2.37 -18.28
C ALA A 204 13.10 -2.22 -17.08
N ILE A 205 14.18 -3.02 -17.05
CA ILE A 205 15.15 -3.07 -15.92
C ILE A 205 16.50 -2.43 -16.32
N LEU A 206 16.72 -2.11 -17.59
CA LEU A 206 17.89 -1.39 -18.10
C LEU A 206 17.54 0.04 -18.50
#